data_e62bf3b15bf730b1691af0cb7923adfa
#
_entry.id   e62bf3b15bf730b1691af0cb7923adfa
#
_cell.length_a   1.000
_cell.length_b   1.000
_cell.length_c   1.000
_cell.angle_alpha   90.00
_cell.angle_beta   90.00
_cell.angle_gamma   90.00
#
_symmetry.space_group_name_H-M   'P 1'
#
loop_
_entity.id
_entity.type
_entity.pdbx_description
1 polymer ?
#
loop_
_entity_poly.entity_id
_entity_poly.type
_entity_poly.pdbx_seq_one_letter_code
_entity_poly.pdbx_strand_id
1 'polypeptide(L)'
;GTGADANRPITPRGAAAAYSLNRELACFNPTRLATSPWVRCQETLEMFAWQTGRDMVHLDPLTEDAYAAAPDTAWECLLSEIEFALERRQPIAICMHRPVIGGMFGHLRSMCVAPSLSKRLIAKTPFMPTGTAVALFVTPTPHGPKIIDIQKVQPLVY
;
A
#
# COMPACT_ATOMS: atom_id res chain seq x y z
N GLY A 1 18.62 -3.79 -0.97
CA GLY A 1 18.50 -5.20 -1.27
C GLY A 1 19.35 -5.65 -2.43
N THR A 2 19.48 -6.93 -2.56
CA THR A 2 20.18 -7.55 -3.66
C THR A 2 19.18 -8.03 -4.71
N GLY A 3 19.65 -8.37 -5.92
CA GLY A 3 18.82 -9.02 -6.92
C GLY A 3 18.15 -10.28 -6.40
N ALA A 4 18.83 -11.02 -5.51
CA ALA A 4 18.28 -12.21 -4.87
C ALA A 4 17.09 -11.88 -3.97
N ASP A 5 17.15 -10.78 -3.19
CA ASP A 5 16.04 -10.34 -2.35
C ASP A 5 14.86 -9.84 -3.19
N ALA A 6 15.13 -9.13 -4.28
CA ALA A 6 14.10 -8.65 -5.19
C ALA A 6 13.29 -9.80 -5.80
N ASN A 7 13.91 -10.94 -6.02
CA ASN A 7 13.29 -12.13 -6.61
C ASN A 7 12.76 -13.13 -5.58
N ARG A 8 12.90 -12.83 -4.29
CA ARG A 8 12.44 -13.70 -3.23
C ARG A 8 10.91 -13.80 -3.25
N PRO A 9 10.35 -15.03 -3.37
CA PRO A 9 8.91 -15.21 -3.43
C PRO A 9 8.25 -14.99 -2.06
N ILE A 10 6.95 -14.88 -2.09
CA ILE A 10 6.12 -14.87 -0.88
C ILE A 10 6.23 -16.22 -0.17
N THR A 11 6.19 -16.19 1.16
CA THR A 11 6.18 -17.42 1.97
C THR A 11 4.80 -18.10 1.90
N PRO A 12 4.69 -19.41 2.24
CA PRO A 12 3.39 -20.05 2.31
C PRO A 12 2.40 -19.32 3.23
N ARG A 13 2.88 -18.83 4.38
CA ARG A 13 2.05 -18.02 5.29
C ARG A 13 1.64 -16.69 4.64
N GLY A 14 2.55 -16.06 3.93
CA GLY A 14 2.27 -14.84 3.18
C GLY A 14 1.25 -15.08 2.05
N ALA A 15 1.37 -16.21 1.37
CA ALA A 15 0.41 -16.59 0.33
C ALA A 15 -0.99 -16.82 0.90
N ALA A 16 -1.09 -17.47 2.07
CA ALA A 16 -2.36 -17.65 2.76
C ALA A 16 -2.96 -16.30 3.20
N ALA A 17 -2.12 -15.39 3.68
CA ALA A 17 -2.55 -14.04 4.04
C ALA A 17 -3.06 -13.25 2.82
N ALA A 18 -2.35 -13.35 1.69
CA ALA A 18 -2.76 -12.71 0.45
C ALA A 18 -4.09 -13.28 -0.06
N TYR A 19 -4.29 -14.60 0.04
CA TYR A 19 -5.56 -15.22 -0.31
C TYR A 19 -6.71 -14.69 0.55
N SER A 20 -6.51 -14.62 1.86
CA SER A 20 -7.49 -14.09 2.79
C SER A 20 -7.78 -12.60 2.52
N LEU A 21 -6.76 -11.84 2.16
CA LEU A 21 -6.89 -10.41 1.85
C LEU A 21 -7.78 -10.15 0.63
N ASN A 22 -7.88 -11.10 -0.32
CA ASN A 22 -8.73 -10.96 -1.49
C ASN A 22 -10.18 -10.64 -1.14
N ARG A 23 -10.69 -11.20 -0.06
CA ARG A 23 -12.07 -10.95 0.38
C ARG A 23 -12.27 -9.50 0.78
N GLU A 24 -11.28 -8.94 1.46
CA GLU A 24 -11.30 -7.54 1.88
C GLU A 24 -11.11 -6.61 0.68
N LEU A 25 -10.18 -6.96 -0.22
CA LEU A 25 -9.98 -6.19 -1.45
C LEU A 25 -11.26 -6.16 -2.29
N ALA A 26 -12.00 -7.27 -2.35
CA ALA A 26 -13.26 -7.32 -3.08
C ALA A 26 -14.29 -6.34 -2.52
N CYS A 27 -14.31 -6.11 -1.21
CA CYS A 27 -15.21 -5.15 -0.57
C CYS A 27 -14.88 -3.70 -0.99
N PHE A 28 -13.59 -3.36 -1.09
CA PHE A 28 -13.18 -2.04 -1.55
C PHE A 28 -13.22 -1.90 -3.06
N ASN A 29 -13.13 -3.01 -3.78
CA ASN A 29 -13.14 -3.10 -5.23
C ASN A 29 -12.18 -2.12 -5.92
N PRO A 30 -10.87 -2.17 -5.61
CA PRO A 30 -9.92 -1.26 -6.26
C PRO A 30 -9.88 -1.52 -7.76
N THR A 31 -9.92 -0.45 -8.53
CA THR A 31 -9.88 -0.50 -9.99
C THR A 31 -8.48 -0.39 -10.55
N ARG A 32 -7.53 0.06 -9.72
CA ARG A 32 -6.11 0.13 -10.06
C ARG A 32 -5.33 -0.63 -9.00
N LEU A 33 -4.50 -1.56 -9.46
CA LEU A 33 -3.60 -2.33 -8.61
C LEU A 33 -2.18 -1.89 -8.91
N ALA A 34 -1.50 -1.30 -7.93
CA ALA A 34 -0.15 -0.81 -8.09
C ALA A 34 0.76 -1.50 -7.07
N THR A 35 1.98 -1.81 -7.46
CA THR A 35 2.87 -2.60 -6.61
C THR A 35 4.33 -2.24 -6.85
N SER A 36 5.15 -2.36 -5.80
CA SER A 36 6.57 -2.52 -5.99
C SER A 36 6.81 -3.69 -6.97
N PRO A 37 7.77 -3.59 -7.90
CA PRO A 37 8.04 -4.68 -8.85
C PRO A 37 8.70 -5.92 -8.23
N TRP A 38 9.07 -5.89 -6.95
CA TRP A 38 9.65 -7.05 -6.29
C TRP A 38 8.61 -8.18 -6.19
N VAL A 39 9.06 -9.43 -6.39
CA VAL A 39 8.20 -10.60 -6.58
C VAL A 39 7.18 -10.77 -5.45
N ARG A 40 7.61 -10.66 -4.20
CA ARG A 40 6.71 -10.86 -3.04
C ARG A 40 5.57 -9.84 -2.96
N CYS A 41 5.79 -8.63 -3.47
CA CYS A 41 4.73 -7.63 -3.55
C CYS A 41 3.76 -7.93 -4.69
N GLN A 42 4.28 -8.31 -5.85
CA GLN A 42 3.44 -8.72 -6.98
C GLN A 42 2.56 -9.90 -6.60
N GLU A 43 3.13 -10.92 -5.96
CA GLU A 43 2.40 -12.12 -5.54
C GLU A 43 1.31 -11.81 -4.52
N THR A 44 1.45 -10.75 -3.74
CA THR A 44 0.42 -10.33 -2.78
C THR A 44 -0.88 -9.91 -3.48
N LEU A 45 -0.79 -9.24 -4.62
CA LEU A 45 -1.95 -8.74 -5.37
C LEU A 45 -2.34 -9.63 -6.56
N GLU A 46 -1.52 -10.59 -6.91
CA GLU A 46 -1.65 -11.37 -8.15
C GLU A 46 -2.99 -12.09 -8.25
N MET A 47 -3.44 -12.72 -7.17
CA MET A 47 -4.71 -13.44 -7.19
C MET A 47 -5.89 -12.52 -7.43
N PHE A 48 -5.90 -11.36 -6.79
CA PHE A 48 -6.97 -10.38 -7.01
C PHE A 48 -6.94 -9.84 -8.44
N ALA A 49 -5.75 -9.59 -8.99
CA ALA A 49 -5.58 -9.17 -10.37
C ALA A 49 -6.17 -10.23 -11.33
N TRP A 50 -5.86 -11.49 -11.07
CA TRP A 50 -6.35 -12.62 -11.86
C TRP A 50 -7.88 -12.75 -11.82
N GLN A 51 -8.44 -12.71 -10.62
CA GLN A 51 -9.88 -12.88 -10.41
C GLN A 51 -10.70 -11.73 -11.01
N THR A 52 -10.13 -10.55 -11.08
CA THR A 52 -10.83 -9.36 -11.58
C THR A 52 -10.47 -8.99 -13.02
N GLY A 53 -9.47 -9.65 -13.60
CA GLY A 53 -8.98 -9.30 -14.93
C GLY A 53 -8.24 -7.95 -14.99
N ARG A 54 -7.81 -7.42 -13.83
CA ARG A 54 -7.11 -6.13 -13.77
C ARG A 54 -5.61 -6.35 -13.88
N ASP A 55 -4.95 -5.45 -14.60
CA ASP A 55 -3.50 -5.43 -14.70
C ASP A 55 -2.89 -4.79 -13.46
N MET A 56 -1.65 -5.21 -13.14
CA MET A 56 -0.86 -4.57 -12.09
C MET A 56 0.07 -3.53 -12.69
N VAL A 57 0.13 -2.37 -12.08
CA VAL A 57 1.06 -1.28 -12.44
C VAL A 57 2.26 -1.36 -11.51
N HIS A 58 3.46 -1.34 -12.08
CA HIS A 58 4.70 -1.38 -11.31
C HIS A 58 5.15 0.04 -10.94
N LEU A 59 5.41 0.24 -9.66
CA LEU A 59 5.88 1.51 -9.12
C LEU A 59 7.33 1.33 -8.64
N ASP A 60 8.29 1.52 -9.54
CA ASP A 60 9.71 1.33 -9.28
C ASP A 60 10.24 2.13 -8.08
N PRO A 61 9.79 3.38 -7.84
CA PRO A 61 10.25 4.14 -6.68
C PRO A 61 9.90 3.54 -5.32
N LEU A 62 8.99 2.55 -5.27
CA LEU A 62 8.51 1.94 -4.02
C LEU A 62 9.25 0.65 -3.64
N THR A 63 10.34 0.28 -4.32
CA THR A 63 11.22 -0.79 -3.85
C THR A 63 12.01 -0.30 -2.63
N GLU A 64 12.50 -1.25 -1.81
CA GLU A 64 13.32 -0.88 -0.65
C GLU A 64 14.58 -0.13 -1.08
N ASP A 65 15.23 -0.58 -2.16
CA ASP A 65 16.45 0.06 -2.67
C ASP A 65 16.20 1.45 -3.21
N ALA A 66 15.14 1.62 -3.98
CA ALA A 66 14.79 2.92 -4.54
C ALA A 66 14.40 3.92 -3.44
N TYR A 67 13.65 3.45 -2.44
CA TYR A 67 13.30 4.28 -1.29
C TYR A 67 14.53 4.72 -0.51
N ALA A 68 15.46 3.79 -0.25
CA ALA A 68 16.69 4.11 0.47
C ALA A 68 17.53 5.14 -0.29
N ALA A 69 17.56 5.07 -1.62
CA ALA A 69 18.32 6.00 -2.45
C ALA A 69 17.63 7.36 -2.62
N ALA A 70 16.30 7.39 -2.71
CA ALA A 70 15.53 8.60 -3.01
C ALA A 70 14.16 8.58 -2.31
N PRO A 71 14.11 8.78 -0.99
CA PRO A 71 12.84 8.70 -0.24
C PRO A 71 11.82 9.75 -0.68
N ASP A 72 12.26 10.92 -1.11
CA ASP A 72 11.34 11.96 -1.57
C ASP A 72 10.68 11.57 -2.89
N THR A 73 11.39 10.90 -3.78
CA THR A 73 10.83 10.38 -5.04
C THR A 73 9.79 9.30 -4.76
N ALA A 74 10.03 8.44 -3.79
CA ALA A 74 9.06 7.44 -3.38
C ALA A 74 7.77 8.09 -2.85
N TRP A 75 7.90 9.12 -2.03
CA TRP A 75 6.74 9.85 -1.53
C TRP A 75 5.97 10.54 -2.67
N GLU A 76 6.65 11.20 -3.59
CA GLU A 76 6.02 11.82 -4.75
C GLU A 76 5.27 10.80 -5.60
N CYS A 77 5.81 9.60 -5.74
CA CYS A 77 5.16 8.50 -6.43
C CYS A 77 3.85 8.11 -5.74
N LEU A 78 3.87 7.92 -4.42
CA LEU A 78 2.66 7.58 -3.67
C LEU A 78 1.63 8.71 -3.73
N LEU A 79 2.07 9.94 -3.56
CA LEU A 79 1.17 11.10 -3.63
C LEU A 79 0.50 11.20 -5.00
N SER A 80 1.23 10.94 -6.08
CA SER A 80 0.67 10.91 -7.44
C SER A 80 -0.42 9.83 -7.57
N GLU A 81 -0.23 8.67 -6.95
CA GLU A 81 -1.25 7.61 -6.94
C GLU A 81 -2.50 8.03 -6.17
N ILE A 82 -2.33 8.71 -5.04
CA ILE A 82 -3.44 9.25 -4.26
C ILE A 82 -4.22 10.29 -5.10
N GLU A 83 -3.53 11.21 -5.72
CA GLU A 83 -4.14 12.24 -6.56
C GLU A 83 -4.86 11.64 -7.76
N PHE A 84 -4.27 10.62 -8.39
CA PHE A 84 -4.90 9.87 -9.47
C PHE A 84 -6.22 9.25 -9.02
N ALA A 85 -6.23 8.60 -7.85
CA ALA A 85 -7.44 7.98 -7.31
C ALA A 85 -8.54 9.02 -7.04
N LEU A 86 -8.18 10.17 -6.48
CA LEU A 86 -9.12 11.25 -6.21
C LEU A 86 -9.69 11.87 -7.49
N GLU A 87 -8.85 12.11 -8.47
CA GLU A 87 -9.26 12.65 -9.76
C GLU A 87 -10.24 11.73 -10.47
N ARG A 88 -9.96 10.43 -10.44
CA ARG A 88 -10.80 9.40 -11.06
C ARG A 88 -11.98 8.97 -10.19
N ARG A 89 -11.99 9.35 -8.92
CA ARG A 89 -12.99 8.88 -7.93
C ARG A 89 -13.07 7.36 -7.89
N GLN A 90 -11.90 6.71 -7.85
CA GLN A 90 -11.77 5.27 -7.87
C GLN A 90 -10.82 4.82 -6.78
N PRO A 91 -11.14 3.72 -6.07
CA PRO A 91 -10.21 3.17 -5.11
C PRO A 91 -9.03 2.51 -5.82
N ILE A 92 -7.86 2.59 -5.19
CA ILE A 92 -6.64 1.93 -5.64
C ILE A 92 -6.08 1.07 -4.51
N ALA A 93 -5.38 0.01 -4.88
CA ALA A 93 -4.62 -0.79 -3.93
C ALA A 93 -3.14 -0.67 -4.27
N ILE A 94 -2.31 -0.46 -3.25
CA ILE A 94 -0.87 -0.32 -3.43
C ILE A 94 -0.15 -1.29 -2.49
N CYS A 95 0.73 -2.10 -3.04
CA CYS A 95 1.58 -3.00 -2.26
C CYS A 95 3.02 -2.52 -2.28
N MET A 96 3.60 -2.39 -1.10
CA MET A 96 4.99 -1.99 -0.93
C MET A 96 5.59 -2.68 0.30
N HIS A 97 6.80 -2.32 0.68
CA HIS A 97 7.56 -2.96 1.74
C HIS A 97 7.43 -2.20 3.05
N ARG A 98 7.55 -2.92 4.20
CA ARG A 98 7.42 -2.30 5.52
C ARG A 98 8.30 -1.07 5.75
N PRO A 99 9.59 -1.08 5.38
CA PRO A 99 10.41 0.13 5.56
C PRO A 99 9.89 1.32 4.75
N VAL A 100 9.39 1.06 3.53
CA VAL A 100 8.81 2.09 2.68
C VAL A 100 7.50 2.59 3.28
N ILE A 101 6.64 1.68 3.75
CA ILE A 101 5.37 2.01 4.42
C ILE A 101 5.64 2.92 5.62
N GLY A 102 6.64 2.61 6.44
CA GLY A 102 7.00 3.42 7.59
C GLY A 102 7.34 4.86 7.20
N GLY A 103 8.12 5.02 6.13
CA GLY A 103 8.41 6.35 5.60
C GLY A 103 7.17 7.06 5.07
N MET A 104 6.29 6.33 4.39
CA MET A 104 5.04 6.90 3.89
C MET A 104 4.12 7.33 5.04
N PHE A 105 4.05 6.54 6.12
CA PHE A 105 3.25 6.88 7.29
C PHE A 105 3.66 8.22 7.90
N GLY A 106 4.96 8.54 7.88
CA GLY A 106 5.44 9.85 8.33
C GLY A 106 4.77 10.99 7.58
N HIS A 107 4.69 10.90 6.27
CA HIS A 107 4.01 11.90 5.44
C HIS A 107 2.49 11.84 5.58
N LEU A 108 1.91 10.64 5.57
CA LEU A 108 0.46 10.46 5.62
C LEU A 108 -0.14 10.98 6.93
N ARG A 109 0.58 10.88 8.04
CA ARG A 109 0.13 11.41 9.34
C ARG A 109 -0.16 12.91 9.26
N SER A 110 0.66 13.66 8.55
CA SER A 110 0.45 15.11 8.38
C SER A 110 -0.77 15.45 7.52
N MET A 111 -1.28 14.49 6.76
CA MET A 111 -2.47 14.66 5.93
C MET A 111 -3.78 14.36 6.68
N CYS A 112 -3.70 13.77 7.87
CA CYS A 112 -4.89 13.44 8.65
C CYS A 112 -5.59 14.70 9.17
N VAL A 113 -6.92 14.71 9.14
CA VAL A 113 -7.72 15.86 9.58
C VAL A 113 -7.74 16.00 11.10
N ALA A 114 -7.35 14.96 11.84
CA ALA A 114 -7.36 14.98 13.30
C ALA A 114 -6.20 14.14 13.87
N PRO A 115 -5.63 14.53 15.04
CA PRO A 115 -4.58 13.75 15.70
C PRO A 115 -4.98 12.32 16.06
N SER A 116 -6.26 12.08 16.34
CA SER A 116 -6.79 10.75 16.63
C SER A 116 -6.64 9.80 15.45
N LEU A 117 -6.70 10.30 14.22
CA LEU A 117 -6.46 9.51 13.00
C LEU A 117 -4.97 9.27 12.81
N SER A 118 -4.14 10.29 12.95
CA SER A 118 -2.70 10.14 12.72
C SER A 118 -2.06 9.12 13.65
N LYS A 119 -2.58 8.93 14.86
CA LYS A 119 -2.11 7.91 15.80
C LYS A 119 -2.35 6.49 15.34
N ARG A 120 -3.26 6.27 14.39
CA ARG A 120 -3.52 4.94 13.82
C ARG A 120 -2.45 4.53 12.81
N LEU A 121 -1.67 5.46 12.30
CA LEU A 121 -0.54 5.20 11.42
C LEU A 121 0.72 5.10 12.28
N ILE A 122 1.11 3.87 12.62
CA ILE A 122 2.18 3.59 13.58
C ILE A 122 3.53 3.95 12.95
N ALA A 123 4.23 4.91 13.58
CA ALA A 123 5.52 5.41 13.09
C ALA A 123 6.73 4.61 13.57
N LYS A 124 6.52 3.53 14.36
CA LYS A 124 7.59 2.68 14.90
C LYS A 124 7.59 1.32 14.23
N THR A 125 8.80 0.74 14.02
CA THR A 125 8.95 -0.63 13.52
C THR A 125 8.19 -1.61 14.43
N PRO A 126 7.49 -2.60 13.83
CA PRO A 126 7.47 -2.96 12.43
C PRO A 126 6.44 -2.21 11.56
N PHE A 127 5.92 -1.10 11.97
CA PHE A 127 4.92 -0.26 11.32
C PHE A 127 3.56 -0.93 11.18
N MET A 128 3.50 -2.07 10.52
CA MET A 128 2.32 -2.93 10.53
C MET A 128 2.72 -4.39 10.26
N PRO A 129 1.95 -5.37 10.79
CA PRO A 129 2.26 -6.78 10.56
C PRO A 129 2.22 -7.16 9.09
N THR A 130 3.04 -8.14 8.71
CA THR A 130 3.05 -8.69 7.34
C THR A 130 1.67 -9.25 7.00
N GLY A 131 1.21 -8.99 5.79
CA GLY A 131 -0.08 -9.48 5.30
C GLY A 131 -1.27 -8.66 5.73
N THR A 132 -1.05 -7.56 6.46
CA THR A 132 -2.11 -6.60 6.79
C THR A 132 -2.12 -5.45 5.80
N ALA A 133 -3.21 -4.70 5.79
CA ALA A 133 -3.33 -3.49 5.00
C ALA A 133 -4.01 -2.40 5.82
N VAL A 134 -3.89 -1.17 5.38
CA VAL A 134 -4.67 -0.05 5.86
C VAL A 134 -5.44 0.54 4.69
N ALA A 135 -6.72 0.79 4.89
CA ALA A 135 -7.53 1.54 3.95
C ALA A 135 -7.57 2.99 4.42
N LEU A 136 -7.17 3.89 3.53
CA LEU A 136 -7.20 5.33 3.78
C LEU A 136 -8.38 5.92 3.02
N PHE A 137 -9.23 6.63 3.73
CA PHE A 137 -10.35 7.38 3.13
C PHE A 137 -9.89 8.82 2.96
N VAL A 138 -9.73 9.23 1.70
CA VAL A 138 -9.10 10.50 1.34
C VAL A 138 -10.10 11.38 0.61
N THR A 139 -10.10 12.68 0.92
CA THR A 139 -10.93 13.66 0.24
C THR A 139 -10.07 14.79 -0.33
N PRO A 140 -10.42 15.32 -1.50
CA PRO A 140 -9.76 16.51 -2.00
C PRO A 140 -10.20 17.74 -1.19
N THR A 141 -9.25 18.65 -0.95
CA THR A 141 -9.53 19.96 -0.35
C THR A 141 -8.76 21.04 -1.12
N PRO A 142 -9.10 22.32 -0.93
CA PRO A 142 -8.32 23.42 -1.53
C PRO A 142 -6.84 23.40 -1.14
N HIS A 143 -6.49 22.74 -0.03
CA HIS A 143 -5.11 22.63 0.48
C HIS A 143 -4.49 21.26 0.19
N GLY A 144 -5.03 20.51 -0.77
CA GLY A 144 -4.56 19.18 -1.13
C GLY A 144 -5.37 18.06 -0.49
N PRO A 145 -4.96 16.79 -0.74
CA PRO A 145 -5.67 15.64 -0.18
C PRO A 145 -5.59 15.58 1.34
N LYS A 146 -6.71 15.21 1.97
CA LYS A 146 -6.78 15.01 3.43
C LYS A 146 -7.35 13.64 3.75
N ILE A 147 -6.79 12.98 4.75
CA ILE A 147 -7.26 11.69 5.25
C ILE A 147 -8.33 11.94 6.30
N ILE A 148 -9.54 11.45 6.04
CA ILE A 148 -10.71 11.67 6.90
C ILE A 148 -11.07 10.43 7.72
N ASP A 149 -10.60 9.26 7.34
CA ASP A 149 -10.77 8.02 8.10
C ASP A 149 -9.73 6.98 7.71
N ILE A 150 -9.51 6.00 8.58
CA ILE A 150 -8.56 4.93 8.41
C ILE A 150 -9.19 3.64 8.92
N GLN A 151 -9.08 2.57 8.14
CA GLN A 151 -9.53 1.24 8.55
C GLN A 151 -8.39 0.24 8.44
N LYS A 152 -8.13 -0.51 9.49
CA LYS A 152 -7.22 -1.66 9.43
C LYS A 152 -7.89 -2.83 8.74
N VAL A 153 -7.14 -3.49 7.87
CA VAL A 153 -7.57 -4.68 7.16
C VAL A 153 -6.62 -5.81 7.54
N GLN A 154 -7.12 -6.79 8.27
CA GLN A 154 -6.33 -7.93 8.74
C GLN A 154 -6.81 -9.20 8.08
N PRO A 155 -5.90 -10.02 7.53
CA PRO A 155 -6.27 -11.31 6.99
C PRO A 155 -6.65 -12.28 8.11
N LEU A 156 -7.60 -13.17 7.84
CA LEU A 156 -7.99 -14.24 8.74
C LEU A 156 -7.01 -15.42 8.56
N VAL A 157 -5.81 -15.27 9.08
CA VAL A 157 -4.76 -16.28 9.00
C VAL A 157 -4.21 -16.51 10.40
N TYR A 158 -4.14 -17.76 10.80
CA TYR A 158 -3.68 -18.21 12.10
C TYR A 158 -2.38 -19.01 12.02
#